data_95e0732dddc54326896b902cd3b21440
#
_entry.id   95e0732dddc54326896b902cd3b21440
#
_cell.length_a   1.000
_cell.length_b   1.000
_cell.length_c   1.000
_cell.angle_alpha   90.00
_cell.angle_beta   90.00
_cell.angle_gamma   90.00
#
_symmetry.space_group_name_H-M   'P 1'
#
loop_
_entity.id
_entity.type
_entity.pdbx_description
1 polymer ?
#
loop_
_entity_poly.entity_id
_entity_poly.type
_entity_poly.pdbx_seq_one_letter_code
_entity_poly.pdbx_strand_id
1 'polypeptide(L)'
;MHKMQGGSLDSGDIIVREYLPININTKVTECWEWITQRASPMFLEALRLLEQDKDYVLQKQSTNPKDILRCYPRKPEDGRIDWSASNESILRLINASNYPYAGDFCFYKDKKLIIWEAELYSDNEHYLTQNGQVCLWNDLGVVVICGQGKIRIKEIEYECGGGRIKAHTLLHSIRDRLC
;
A
#
# COMPACT_ATOMS: atom_id res chain seq x y z
N MET A 1 -10.18 -9.92 16.83
CA MET A 1 -11.58 -10.40 16.74
C MET A 1 -12.43 -9.69 17.77
N HIS A 2 -13.65 -9.36 17.46
CA HIS A 2 -14.59 -8.65 18.34
C HIS A 2 -15.98 -9.29 18.30
N LYS A 3 -16.81 -9.00 19.31
CA LYS A 3 -18.21 -9.44 19.35
C LYS A 3 -19.01 -8.76 18.23
N MET A 4 -19.93 -9.46 17.60
CA MET A 4 -20.88 -8.84 16.66
C MET A 4 -21.94 -8.07 17.44
N GLN A 5 -22.18 -6.82 17.06
CA GLN A 5 -23.23 -6.00 17.63
C GLN A 5 -24.21 -5.57 16.53
N GLY A 6 -25.49 -5.89 16.71
CA GLY A 6 -26.53 -5.51 15.74
C GLY A 6 -26.67 -4.00 15.59
N GLY A 7 -26.82 -3.53 14.36
CA GLY A 7 -27.06 -2.10 14.05
C GLY A 7 -25.85 -1.21 13.94
N SER A 8 -24.63 -1.70 14.26
CA SER A 8 -23.39 -0.93 14.13
C SER A 8 -22.24 -1.82 13.68
N LEU A 9 -21.59 -1.47 12.58
CA LEU A 9 -20.43 -2.19 12.06
C LEU A 9 -19.21 -1.97 12.96
N ASP A 10 -18.46 -3.04 13.21
CA ASP A 10 -17.15 -3.05 13.88
C ASP A 10 -17.13 -2.37 15.27
N SER A 11 -18.27 -2.35 15.99
CA SER A 11 -18.43 -1.63 17.26
C SER A 11 -18.40 -2.52 18.49
N GLY A 12 -18.38 -3.84 18.32
CA GLY A 12 -18.42 -4.80 19.45
C GLY A 12 -17.09 -4.89 20.19
N ASP A 13 -17.14 -5.27 21.46
CA ASP A 13 -15.98 -5.38 22.32
C ASP A 13 -14.96 -6.41 21.79
N ILE A 14 -13.68 -6.12 21.96
CA ILE A 14 -12.56 -6.92 21.46
C ILE A 14 -12.38 -8.14 22.38
N ILE A 15 -12.33 -9.35 21.77
CA ILE A 15 -12.08 -10.62 22.45
C ILE A 15 -10.60 -11.01 22.35
N VAL A 16 -10.04 -10.96 21.13
CA VAL A 16 -8.64 -11.29 20.85
C VAL A 16 -8.06 -10.27 19.90
N ARG A 17 -6.82 -9.87 20.15
CA ARG A 17 -6.09 -8.93 19.28
C ARG A 17 -4.64 -9.33 19.16
N GLU A 18 -4.11 -9.25 17.96
CA GLU A 18 -2.70 -9.37 17.64
C GLU A 18 -2.24 -8.18 16.79
N TYR A 19 -0.94 -7.96 16.71
CA TYR A 19 -0.34 -6.85 15.99
C TYR A 19 0.71 -7.35 15.02
N LEU A 20 0.69 -6.80 13.81
CA LEU A 20 1.78 -6.92 12.84
C LEU A 20 2.52 -5.59 12.79
N PRO A 21 3.82 -5.53 13.15
CA PRO A 21 4.63 -4.35 12.92
C PRO A 21 4.77 -4.09 11.43
N ILE A 22 4.43 -2.88 10.99
CA ILE A 22 4.56 -2.47 9.59
C ILE A 22 5.48 -1.26 9.49
N ASN A 23 6.16 -1.12 8.36
CA ASN A 23 6.98 0.04 8.01
C ASN A 23 6.72 0.47 6.56
N ILE A 24 7.44 1.48 6.09
CA ILE A 24 7.21 2.06 4.75
C ILE A 24 7.44 1.05 3.60
N ASN A 25 8.22 0.00 3.82
CA ASN A 25 8.53 -1.02 2.81
C ASN A 25 7.57 -2.21 2.88
N THR A 26 6.72 -2.30 3.91
CA THR A 26 5.76 -3.40 4.07
C THR A 26 4.70 -3.31 2.97
N LYS A 27 4.55 -4.40 2.23
CA LYS A 27 3.51 -4.52 1.19
C LYS A 27 2.22 -5.11 1.78
N VAL A 28 1.11 -4.77 1.19
CA VAL A 28 -0.20 -5.32 1.57
C VAL A 28 -0.25 -6.85 1.45
N THR A 29 0.53 -7.44 0.53
CA THR A 29 0.70 -8.90 0.40
C THR A 29 1.14 -9.54 1.71
N GLU A 30 2.15 -8.97 2.38
CA GLU A 30 2.65 -9.45 3.69
C GLU A 30 1.57 -9.36 4.77
N CYS A 31 0.75 -8.29 4.73
CA CYS A 31 -0.38 -8.15 5.65
C CYS A 31 -1.43 -9.24 5.41
N TRP A 32 -1.74 -9.57 4.15
CA TRP A 32 -2.67 -10.63 3.80
C TRP A 32 -2.16 -12.02 4.19
N GLU A 33 -0.88 -12.31 3.97
CA GLU A 33 -0.24 -13.55 4.40
C GLU A 33 -0.33 -13.72 5.93
N TRP A 34 0.00 -12.66 6.67
CA TRP A 34 -0.11 -12.66 8.13
C TRP A 34 -1.56 -12.88 8.60
N ILE A 35 -2.54 -12.16 8.03
CA ILE A 35 -3.96 -12.34 8.37
C ILE A 35 -4.38 -13.79 8.12
N THR A 36 -4.02 -14.36 6.98
CA THR A 36 -4.37 -15.74 6.61
C THR A 36 -3.81 -16.75 7.59
N GLN A 37 -2.59 -16.56 8.07
CA GLN A 37 -1.95 -17.44 9.05
C GLN A 37 -2.54 -17.30 10.45
N ARG A 38 -2.97 -16.07 10.82
CA ARG A 38 -3.40 -15.76 12.19
C ARG A 38 -4.91 -15.88 12.43
N ALA A 39 -5.72 -15.76 11.37
CA ALA A 39 -7.17 -15.73 11.52
C ALA A 39 -7.73 -16.97 12.23
N SER A 40 -7.34 -18.19 11.82
CA SER A 40 -7.84 -19.43 12.40
C SER A 40 -7.39 -19.64 13.87
N PRO A 41 -6.09 -19.48 14.21
CA PRO A 41 -5.66 -19.56 15.61
C PRO A 41 -6.37 -18.55 16.52
N MET A 42 -6.52 -17.30 16.07
CA MET A 42 -7.21 -16.26 16.83
C MET A 42 -8.70 -16.58 17.01
N PHE A 43 -9.34 -17.18 16.02
CA PHE A 43 -10.73 -17.60 16.14
C PHE A 43 -10.92 -18.70 17.18
N LEU A 44 -10.07 -19.72 17.16
CA LEU A 44 -10.09 -20.80 18.15
C LEU A 44 -9.83 -20.28 19.56
N GLU A 45 -8.91 -19.36 19.73
CA GLU A 45 -8.64 -18.72 21.02
C GLU A 45 -9.85 -17.91 21.52
N ALA A 46 -10.48 -17.14 20.63
CA ALA A 46 -11.71 -16.41 20.99
C ALA A 46 -12.83 -17.35 21.45
N LEU A 47 -13.01 -18.51 20.80
CA LEU A 47 -14.00 -19.52 21.22
C LEU A 47 -13.68 -20.09 22.60
N ARG A 48 -12.42 -20.47 22.88
CA ARG A 48 -12.00 -20.98 24.18
C ARG A 48 -12.26 -19.98 25.31
N LEU A 49 -11.95 -18.71 25.09
CA LEU A 49 -12.19 -17.66 26.08
C LEU A 49 -13.68 -17.48 26.36
N LEU A 50 -14.53 -17.54 25.33
CA LEU A 50 -15.97 -17.42 25.48
C LEU A 50 -16.65 -18.70 26.03
N GLU A 51 -16.05 -19.88 25.88
CA GLU A 51 -16.49 -21.11 26.53
C GLU A 51 -16.23 -21.06 28.05
N GLN A 52 -15.12 -20.48 28.47
CA GLN A 52 -14.75 -20.31 29.88
C GLN A 52 -15.56 -19.18 30.54
N ASP A 53 -15.76 -18.08 29.85
CA ASP A 53 -16.54 -16.94 30.30
C ASP A 53 -17.28 -16.28 29.10
N LYS A 54 -18.61 -16.46 29.07
CA LYS A 54 -19.47 -15.94 28.00
C LYS A 54 -19.44 -14.41 27.90
N ASP A 55 -19.12 -13.75 29.01
CA ASP A 55 -19.07 -12.29 29.10
C ASP A 55 -17.64 -11.75 28.91
N TYR A 56 -16.67 -12.63 28.65
CA TYR A 56 -15.28 -12.25 28.46
C TYR A 56 -15.11 -11.10 27.44
N VAL A 57 -14.32 -10.12 27.83
CA VAL A 57 -13.91 -8.96 27.01
C VAL A 57 -12.47 -8.62 27.33
N LEU A 58 -11.60 -8.68 26.32
CA LEU A 58 -10.22 -8.21 26.43
C LEU A 58 -10.16 -6.69 26.56
N GLN A 59 -10.91 -5.99 25.71
CA GLN A 59 -10.97 -4.53 25.70
C GLN A 59 -12.31 -4.04 25.15
N LYS A 60 -12.95 -3.11 25.87
CA LYS A 60 -14.11 -2.38 25.34
C LYS A 60 -13.66 -1.40 24.24
N GLN A 61 -14.45 -1.34 23.16
CA GLN A 61 -14.21 -0.32 22.14
C GLN A 61 -14.71 1.05 22.61
N SER A 62 -14.01 2.10 22.20
CA SER A 62 -14.43 3.47 22.48
C SER A 62 -15.72 3.80 21.75
N THR A 63 -16.62 4.50 22.43
CA THR A 63 -17.82 5.09 21.83
C THR A 63 -17.62 6.56 21.43
N ASN A 64 -16.45 7.12 21.70
CA ASN A 64 -16.15 8.51 21.34
C ASN A 64 -15.88 8.58 19.82
N PRO A 65 -16.63 9.43 19.09
CA PRO A 65 -16.42 9.60 17.64
C PRO A 65 -14.99 9.99 17.23
N LYS A 66 -14.23 10.63 18.12
CA LYS A 66 -12.84 11.03 17.85
C LYS A 66 -11.86 9.84 17.76
N ASP A 67 -12.22 8.70 18.34
CA ASP A 67 -11.41 7.50 18.34
C ASP A 67 -11.77 6.55 17.18
N ILE A 68 -12.77 6.93 16.38
CA ILE A 68 -13.30 6.13 15.28
C ILE A 68 -12.68 6.58 13.96
N LEU A 69 -11.92 5.70 13.31
CA LEU A 69 -11.44 5.89 11.95
C LEU A 69 -12.31 5.10 10.98
N ARG A 70 -12.93 5.78 10.04
CA ARG A 70 -13.72 5.15 8.99
C ARG A 70 -12.95 5.19 7.67
N CYS A 71 -12.71 4.00 7.11
CA CYS A 71 -12.12 3.86 5.79
C CYS A 71 -13.21 3.51 4.78
N TYR A 72 -13.24 4.23 3.66
CA TYR A 72 -14.17 3.95 2.56
C TYR A 72 -13.53 2.98 1.56
N PRO A 73 -14.34 2.16 0.85
CA PRO A 73 -13.85 1.31 -0.22
C PRO A 73 -13.12 2.13 -1.28
N ARG A 74 -11.91 1.70 -1.63
CA ARG A 74 -11.15 2.31 -2.73
C ARG A 74 -11.72 1.89 -4.08
N LYS A 75 -11.61 2.77 -5.06
CA LYS A 75 -11.91 2.52 -6.46
C LYS A 75 -10.60 2.37 -7.25
N PRO A 76 -10.60 1.76 -8.43
CA PRO A 76 -9.39 1.64 -9.26
C PRO A 76 -8.73 2.99 -9.56
N GLU A 77 -9.51 4.07 -9.71
CA GLU A 77 -9.02 5.42 -9.98
C GLU A 77 -8.19 6.00 -8.83
N ASP A 78 -8.48 5.58 -7.60
CA ASP A 78 -7.75 6.03 -6.41
C ASP A 78 -6.29 5.52 -6.38
N GLY A 79 -5.95 4.57 -7.26
CA GLY A 79 -4.60 4.08 -7.49
C GLY A 79 -3.77 4.94 -8.45
N ARG A 80 -4.30 6.06 -8.96
CA ARG A 80 -3.52 6.96 -9.79
C ARG A 80 -2.46 7.68 -8.97
N ILE A 81 -1.20 7.55 -9.40
CA ILE A 81 -0.07 8.19 -8.73
C ILE A 81 -0.09 9.69 -9.04
N ASP A 82 -0.11 10.49 -7.99
CA ASP A 82 0.15 11.93 -8.07
C ASP A 82 1.63 12.19 -7.83
N TRP A 83 2.36 12.49 -8.90
CA TRP A 83 3.79 12.77 -8.83
C TRP A 83 4.13 14.06 -8.07
N SER A 84 3.14 14.92 -7.77
CA SER A 84 3.34 16.10 -6.91
C SER A 84 3.43 15.78 -5.43
N ALA A 85 3.05 14.56 -5.04
CA ALA A 85 3.17 14.07 -3.67
C ALA A 85 4.63 13.78 -3.28
N SER A 86 4.88 13.55 -1.98
CA SER A 86 6.20 13.12 -1.52
C SER A 86 6.51 11.69 -1.95
N ASN A 87 7.79 11.39 -2.13
CA ASN A 87 8.26 10.03 -2.45
C ASN A 87 7.80 8.98 -1.44
N GLU A 88 7.73 9.34 -0.14
CA GLU A 88 7.18 8.45 0.90
C GLU A 88 5.69 8.17 0.69
N SER A 89 4.89 9.20 0.36
CA SER A 89 3.46 9.03 0.11
C SER A 89 3.20 8.15 -1.10
N ILE A 90 3.99 8.33 -2.17
CA ILE A 90 3.92 7.50 -3.38
C ILE A 90 4.32 6.06 -3.07
N LEU A 91 5.41 5.83 -2.31
CA LEU A 91 5.83 4.48 -1.94
C LEU A 91 4.80 3.76 -1.08
N ARG A 92 4.20 4.45 -0.09
CA ARG A 92 3.11 3.90 0.72
C ARG A 92 1.92 3.50 -0.14
N LEU A 93 1.55 4.32 -1.13
CA LEU A 93 0.46 4.03 -2.04
C LEU A 93 0.75 2.75 -2.85
N ILE A 94 1.93 2.65 -3.49
CA ILE A 94 2.37 1.48 -4.26
C ILE A 94 2.35 0.21 -3.40
N ASN A 95 2.88 0.27 -2.18
CA ASN A 95 2.94 -0.88 -1.29
C ASN A 95 1.56 -1.30 -0.75
N ALA A 96 0.67 -0.34 -0.48
CA ALA A 96 -0.68 -0.59 0.01
C ALA A 96 -1.63 -1.14 -1.06
N SER A 97 -1.35 -0.93 -2.33
CA SER A 97 -2.18 -1.38 -3.46
C SER A 97 -1.56 -2.52 -4.26
N ASN A 98 -0.48 -3.11 -3.75
CA ASN A 98 0.21 -4.23 -4.39
C ASN A 98 -0.67 -5.50 -4.42
N TYR A 99 -0.15 -6.59 -5.04
CA TYR A 99 -0.89 -7.85 -5.06
C TYR A 99 -1.47 -8.20 -3.67
N PRO A 100 -2.74 -8.67 -3.58
CA PRO A 100 -3.64 -9.13 -4.65
C PRO A 100 -4.48 -8.04 -5.35
N TYR A 101 -4.22 -6.77 -5.10
CA TYR A 101 -4.93 -5.67 -5.74
C TYR A 101 -4.35 -5.34 -7.13
N ALA A 102 -5.00 -4.41 -7.83
CA ALA A 102 -4.66 -4.07 -9.21
C ALA A 102 -3.35 -3.27 -9.38
N GLY A 103 -2.70 -2.89 -8.28
CA GLY A 103 -1.53 -2.01 -8.27
C GLY A 103 -1.89 -0.54 -8.48
N ASP A 104 -0.92 0.33 -8.22
CA ASP A 104 -1.04 1.75 -8.50
C ASP A 104 -0.44 2.08 -9.85
N PHE A 105 -0.96 3.12 -10.50
CA PHE A 105 -0.66 3.39 -11.89
C PHE A 105 -0.37 4.87 -12.18
N CYS A 106 0.33 5.07 -13.25
CA CYS A 106 0.54 6.35 -13.91
C CYS A 106 0.36 6.20 -15.42
N PHE A 107 0.60 7.25 -16.17
CA PHE A 107 0.61 7.19 -17.63
C PHE A 107 2.01 7.48 -18.19
N TYR A 108 2.37 6.71 -19.20
CA TYR A 108 3.57 6.93 -20.01
C TYR A 108 3.20 6.84 -21.48
N LYS A 109 3.36 7.95 -22.22
CA LYS A 109 2.96 8.06 -23.64
C LYS A 109 1.51 7.60 -23.87
N ASP A 110 0.59 8.12 -23.04
CA ASP A 110 -0.85 7.85 -23.06
C ASP A 110 -1.24 6.38 -22.75
N LYS A 111 -0.29 5.54 -22.38
CA LYS A 111 -0.55 4.16 -21.95
C LYS A 111 -0.47 4.07 -20.43
N LYS A 112 -1.46 3.37 -19.85
CA LYS A 112 -1.49 3.10 -18.41
C LYS A 112 -0.40 2.11 -18.04
N LEU A 113 0.41 2.51 -17.07
CA LEU A 113 1.58 1.78 -16.57
C LEU A 113 1.40 1.54 -15.08
N ILE A 114 1.36 0.28 -14.67
CA ILE A 114 1.25 -0.14 -13.28
C ILE A 114 2.65 -0.23 -12.70
N ILE A 115 2.85 0.26 -11.47
CA ILE A 115 4.11 0.19 -10.74
C ILE A 115 3.98 -0.86 -9.63
N TRP A 116 4.77 -1.93 -9.73
CA TRP A 116 4.72 -3.05 -8.80
C TRP A 116 5.82 -3.01 -7.74
N GLU A 117 6.99 -2.47 -8.10
CA GLU A 117 8.14 -2.45 -7.20
C GLU A 117 8.81 -1.09 -7.24
N ALA A 118 8.98 -0.48 -6.08
CA ALA A 118 9.68 0.78 -5.93
C ALA A 118 10.37 0.85 -4.56
N GLU A 119 11.31 1.79 -4.43
CA GLU A 119 11.99 2.12 -3.18
C GLU A 119 12.29 3.60 -3.10
N LEU A 120 12.48 4.12 -1.89
CA LEU A 120 12.98 5.49 -1.71
C LEU A 120 14.40 5.60 -2.30
N TYR A 121 14.64 6.71 -2.97
CA TYR A 121 15.97 7.02 -3.49
C TYR A 121 16.45 8.37 -2.98
N SER A 122 17.70 8.44 -2.55
CA SER A 122 18.33 9.66 -2.06
C SER A 122 19.73 9.79 -2.66
N ASP A 123 20.03 10.97 -3.14
CA ASP A 123 21.36 11.45 -3.54
C ASP A 123 21.46 12.95 -3.24
N ASN A 124 22.62 13.56 -3.54
CA ASN A 124 22.85 14.98 -3.33
C ASN A 124 22.56 15.83 -4.57
N GLU A 125 22.01 15.24 -5.63
CA GLU A 125 21.73 15.98 -6.87
C GLU A 125 20.38 16.69 -6.80
N HIS A 126 20.36 17.93 -7.28
CA HIS A 126 19.17 18.77 -7.37
C HIS A 126 18.80 19.00 -8.83
N TYR A 127 17.52 18.82 -9.14
CA TYR A 127 17.01 18.96 -10.49
C TYR A 127 15.97 20.08 -10.56
N LEU A 128 16.11 20.96 -11.54
CA LEU A 128 15.06 21.90 -11.92
C LEU A 128 14.22 21.26 -13.02
N THR A 129 13.13 20.61 -12.65
CA THR A 129 12.32 19.84 -13.60
C THR A 129 10.87 19.68 -13.12
N GLN A 130 10.06 19.05 -13.94
CA GLN A 130 8.69 18.68 -13.62
C GLN A 130 8.66 17.36 -12.82
N ASN A 131 7.67 17.21 -11.93
CA ASN A 131 7.40 15.95 -11.24
C ASN A 131 7.06 14.83 -12.23
N GLY A 132 7.42 13.60 -11.91
CA GLY A 132 7.30 12.45 -12.82
C GLY A 132 8.44 12.32 -13.83
N GLN A 133 9.40 13.23 -13.82
CA GLN A 133 10.55 13.20 -14.73
C GLN A 133 11.55 12.14 -14.33
N VAL A 134 11.99 11.31 -15.28
CA VAL A 134 13.13 10.41 -15.13
C VAL A 134 14.43 11.22 -15.04
N CYS A 135 15.23 10.97 -14.00
CA CYS A 135 16.52 11.62 -13.82
C CYS A 135 17.72 10.67 -13.87
N LEU A 136 17.51 9.39 -13.56
CA LEU A 136 18.56 8.36 -13.59
C LEU A 136 17.94 7.02 -13.97
N TRP A 137 18.68 6.18 -14.70
CA TRP A 137 18.32 4.76 -14.91
C TRP A 137 19.57 3.89 -14.98
N ASN A 138 19.44 2.69 -14.48
CA ASN A 138 20.45 1.64 -14.52
C ASN A 138 19.79 0.26 -14.27
N ASP A 139 20.57 -0.80 -14.18
CA ASP A 139 20.06 -2.15 -13.95
C ASP A 139 19.30 -2.32 -12.63
N LEU A 140 19.47 -1.40 -11.66
CA LEU A 140 18.76 -1.38 -10.40
C LEU A 140 17.35 -0.76 -10.51
N GLY A 141 17.08 0.01 -11.58
CA GLY A 141 15.79 0.64 -11.82
C GLY A 141 15.89 2.06 -12.38
N VAL A 142 14.79 2.77 -12.31
CA VAL A 142 14.60 4.12 -12.85
C VAL A 142 14.26 5.08 -11.73
N VAL A 143 15.02 6.14 -11.59
CA VAL A 143 14.77 7.18 -10.58
C VAL A 143 13.92 8.28 -11.17
N VAL A 144 12.84 8.59 -10.46
CA VAL A 144 11.82 9.56 -10.87
C VAL A 144 11.70 10.65 -9.80
N ILE A 145 11.58 11.89 -10.25
CA ILE A 145 11.41 13.07 -9.41
C ILE A 145 9.95 13.13 -8.91
N CYS A 146 9.80 13.31 -7.61
CA CYS A 146 8.52 13.53 -6.93
C CYS A 146 8.38 15.01 -6.51
N GLY A 147 7.22 15.39 -6.00
CA GLY A 147 7.04 16.73 -5.44
C GLY A 147 7.99 17.00 -4.27
N GLN A 148 8.30 15.96 -3.50
CA GLN A 148 9.37 15.98 -2.50
C GLN A 148 10.14 14.67 -2.59
N GLY A 149 11.46 14.76 -2.79
CA GLY A 149 12.35 13.60 -2.88
C GLY A 149 12.28 12.87 -4.23
N LYS A 150 12.82 11.67 -4.25
CA LYS A 150 12.92 10.83 -5.44
C LYS A 150 12.53 9.39 -5.09
N ILE A 151 12.01 8.65 -6.07
CA ILE A 151 11.67 7.25 -5.93
C ILE A 151 12.37 6.45 -7.04
N ARG A 152 12.88 5.26 -6.71
CA ARG A 152 13.38 4.32 -7.70
C ARG A 152 12.32 3.28 -8.02
N ILE A 153 11.88 3.23 -9.26
CA ILE A 153 10.96 2.24 -9.81
C ILE A 153 11.76 1.07 -10.33
N LYS A 154 11.42 -0.15 -9.91
CA LYS A 154 12.13 -1.38 -10.29
C LYS A 154 11.34 -2.22 -11.28
N GLU A 155 10.04 -2.44 -11.01
CA GLU A 155 9.16 -3.28 -11.82
C GLU A 155 7.88 -2.56 -12.18
N ILE A 156 7.50 -2.72 -13.43
CA ILE A 156 6.34 -2.09 -14.05
C ILE A 156 5.61 -3.10 -14.94
N GLU A 157 4.37 -2.80 -15.26
CA GLU A 157 3.55 -3.58 -16.18
C GLU A 157 2.59 -2.67 -16.96
N TYR A 158 2.41 -2.94 -18.27
CA TYR A 158 1.33 -2.29 -19.01
C TYR A 158 -0.02 -2.90 -18.67
N GLU A 159 -1.06 -2.09 -18.48
CA GLU A 159 -2.42 -2.59 -18.23
C GLU A 159 -2.94 -3.53 -19.33
N CYS A 160 -2.51 -3.32 -20.58
CA CYS A 160 -2.89 -4.18 -21.71
C CYS A 160 -2.26 -5.57 -21.69
N GLY A 161 -1.46 -5.89 -20.65
CA GLY A 161 -0.79 -7.18 -20.51
C GLY A 161 0.65 -7.15 -21.03
N GLY A 162 1.30 -8.29 -20.95
CA GLY A 162 2.73 -8.46 -21.30
C GLY A 162 3.58 -8.88 -20.12
N GLY A 163 2.98 -8.89 -18.91
CA GLY A 163 3.66 -9.26 -17.68
C GLY A 163 4.56 -8.15 -17.12
N ARG A 164 5.12 -8.41 -15.95
CA ARG A 164 6.02 -7.49 -15.27
C ARG A 164 7.38 -7.46 -15.96
N ILE A 165 7.89 -6.26 -16.16
CA ILE A 165 9.20 -6.01 -16.76
C ILE A 165 10.02 -5.08 -15.85
N LYS A 166 11.34 -5.09 -16.02
CA LYS A 166 12.22 -4.14 -15.34
C LYS A 166 12.00 -2.73 -15.88
N ALA A 167 11.83 -1.75 -15.01
CA ALA A 167 11.49 -0.38 -15.40
C ALA A 167 12.50 0.24 -16.39
N HIS A 168 13.81 -0.02 -16.21
CA HIS A 168 14.86 0.51 -17.08
C HIS A 168 14.83 -0.02 -18.53
N THR A 169 14.12 -1.12 -18.79
CA THR A 169 13.98 -1.64 -20.17
C THR A 169 13.01 -0.78 -20.99
N LEU A 170 12.14 -0.03 -20.34
CA LEU A 170 11.17 0.87 -20.96
C LEU A 170 11.56 2.33 -20.81
N LEU A 171 11.94 2.72 -19.59
CA LEU A 171 12.24 4.09 -19.19
C LEU A 171 13.77 4.24 -19.12
N HIS A 172 14.37 4.75 -20.17
CA HIS A 172 15.83 4.82 -20.30
C HIS A 172 16.31 6.15 -20.88
N SER A 173 15.55 7.23 -20.67
CA SER A 173 15.88 8.57 -21.15
C SER A 173 15.45 9.62 -20.13
N ILE A 174 16.28 10.68 -19.97
CA ILE A 174 15.88 11.89 -19.26
C ILE A 174 14.72 12.64 -19.93
N ARG A 175 14.31 12.24 -21.13
CA ARG A 175 13.12 12.75 -21.82
C ARG A 175 11.85 11.99 -21.42
N ASP A 176 11.99 10.85 -20.74
CA ASP A 176 10.84 10.06 -20.29
C ASP A 176 10.23 10.74 -19.06
N ARG A 177 8.93 10.93 -19.10
CA ARG A 177 8.16 11.51 -17.99
C ARG A 177 6.86 10.71 -17.78
N LEU A 178 6.59 10.40 -16.54
CA LEU A 178 5.39 9.76 -16.05
C LEU A 178 4.35 10.84 -15.63
N CYS A 179 3.06 10.58 -15.92
CA CYS A 179 1.97 11.53 -15.67
C CYS A 179 0.86 10.89 -14.82
#